data_ea0cb9853c6b87474e9e64f04c00e364
#
_entry.id   ea0cb9853c6b87474e9e64f04c00e364
#
_cell.length_a   1.000
_cell.length_b   1.000
_cell.length_c   1.000
_cell.angle_alpha   90.00
_cell.angle_beta   90.00
_cell.angle_gamma   90.00
#
_symmetry.space_group_name_H-M   'P 1'
#
loop_
_entity.id
_entity.type
_entity.pdbx_description
1 polymer ?
#
loop_
_entity_poly.entity_id
_entity_poly.type
_entity_poly.pdbx_seq_one_letter_code
_entity_poly.pdbx_strand_id
1 'polypeptide(L)'
;MRFLLSVLPVLCLTVGCNTVPDRPAETSDIHISRLFEAEQGGYAHYRVPAITVSPAGTVMVVVEARASSSGDWGLQDILMRRSFDWGETWDEPRKIVELEGVQEPNEAALAQGLTEPGVTTYNNIVPIADPSAGVVHFLVCSTYARAYYTRTEDDGETFTEPVEITDTFEKFREEYDWKVIATGPGHGIRHSNGRLIVPVWLSDGTGGHAHRPSIVSTIYSDDGGATWERGDVVVRHPELKNPSETLAVELSDGTVMLNIRNESPEHRRAVTIGPDGASGWSEIRFDEDLVEPICMGSLLRVGDALLFANPDSTEPRSPENPEGNWKRQNLSIRISEDDGETWPYKRVIEPGVSGYSDLASDGDGNIYCVYEDGTPSDRGTHVKYLSVARFKIDWIRGGRAM
;
A
#
# COMPACT_ATOMS: atom_id res chain seq x y z
N MET A 1 -54.49 -47.02 -31.40
CA MET A 1 -53.37 -46.12 -31.62
C MET A 1 -53.49 -45.00 -30.59
N ARG A 2 -52.78 -45.12 -29.44
CA ARG A 2 -52.77 -44.11 -28.37
C ARG A 2 -51.43 -43.34 -28.43
N PHE A 3 -51.51 -42.05 -28.71
CA PHE A 3 -50.34 -41.14 -28.63
C PHE A 3 -50.09 -40.73 -27.16
N LEU A 4 -48.93 -41.07 -26.67
CA LEU A 4 -48.42 -40.53 -25.39
C LEU A 4 -47.72 -39.19 -25.68
N LEU A 5 -48.25 -38.08 -25.15
CA LEU A 5 -47.51 -36.82 -25.06
C LEU A 5 -46.61 -36.89 -23.84
N SER A 6 -45.30 -36.82 -24.06
CA SER A 6 -44.32 -36.62 -22.99
C SER A 6 -44.16 -35.09 -22.73
N VAL A 7 -44.49 -34.65 -21.52
CA VAL A 7 -44.25 -33.30 -21.05
C VAL A 7 -42.85 -33.26 -20.44
N LEU A 8 -41.95 -32.50 -21.05
CA LEU A 8 -40.64 -32.15 -20.43
C LEU A 8 -40.85 -31.04 -19.38
N PRO A 9 -40.24 -31.15 -18.20
CA PRO A 9 -40.26 -30.05 -17.24
C PRO A 9 -39.27 -28.96 -17.67
N VAL A 10 -39.78 -27.73 -17.78
CA VAL A 10 -38.99 -26.53 -17.95
C VAL A 10 -38.32 -26.22 -16.61
N LEU A 11 -37.00 -26.36 -16.56
CA LEU A 11 -36.18 -25.94 -15.40
C LEU A 11 -36.09 -24.42 -15.43
N CYS A 12 -36.85 -23.73 -14.54
CA CYS A 12 -36.69 -22.30 -14.30
C CYS A 12 -35.40 -22.08 -13.52
N LEU A 13 -34.34 -21.64 -14.18
CA LEU A 13 -33.17 -21.07 -13.53
C LEU A 13 -33.58 -19.73 -12.91
N THR A 14 -33.76 -19.71 -11.60
CA THR A 14 -33.84 -18.45 -10.84
C THR A 14 -32.45 -17.83 -10.82
N VAL A 15 -32.23 -16.82 -11.65
CA VAL A 15 -31.11 -15.90 -11.50
C VAL A 15 -31.32 -15.17 -10.14
N GLY A 16 -30.54 -15.53 -9.15
CA GLY A 16 -30.51 -14.82 -7.88
C GLY A 16 -30.06 -13.38 -8.15
N CYS A 17 -31.02 -12.45 -8.03
CA CYS A 17 -30.70 -11.04 -8.00
C CYS A 17 -29.94 -10.79 -6.68
N ASN A 18 -28.60 -10.69 -6.75
CA ASN A 18 -27.82 -10.18 -5.64
C ASN A 18 -28.22 -8.70 -5.45
N THR A 19 -29.16 -8.47 -4.55
CA THR A 19 -29.46 -7.10 -4.11
C THR A 19 -28.26 -6.62 -3.31
N VAL A 20 -27.57 -5.59 -3.80
CA VAL A 20 -26.60 -4.84 -3.01
C VAL A 20 -27.33 -4.41 -1.73
N PRO A 21 -26.80 -4.67 -0.54
CA PRO A 21 -27.41 -4.24 0.72
C PRO A 21 -27.65 -2.73 0.73
N ASP A 22 -28.69 -2.28 1.41
CA ASP A 22 -28.90 -0.85 1.61
C ASP A 22 -27.73 -0.25 2.37
N ARG A 23 -27.25 0.90 1.89
CA ARG A 23 -26.13 1.61 2.50
C ARG A 23 -26.46 1.95 3.96
N PRO A 24 -25.54 1.70 4.92
CA PRO A 24 -25.73 2.08 6.32
C PRO A 24 -26.05 3.58 6.47
N ALA A 25 -26.88 3.93 7.46
CA ALA A 25 -27.18 5.33 7.76
C ALA A 25 -25.88 6.11 8.04
N GLU A 26 -25.80 7.34 7.53
CA GLU A 26 -24.64 8.22 7.77
C GLU A 26 -24.44 8.43 9.27
N THR A 27 -23.36 7.90 9.81
CA THR A 27 -22.90 8.19 11.18
C THR A 27 -21.74 9.17 11.10
N SER A 28 -21.72 10.15 12.01
CA SER A 28 -20.58 11.07 12.17
C SER A 28 -19.37 10.40 12.82
N ASP A 29 -19.47 9.12 13.10
CA ASP A 29 -18.52 8.35 13.89
C ASP A 29 -17.58 7.51 13.00
N ILE A 30 -16.41 7.23 13.55
CA ILE A 30 -15.47 6.28 12.98
C ILE A 30 -15.93 4.84 13.31
N HIS A 31 -15.91 3.96 12.30
CA HIS A 31 -16.11 2.52 12.47
C HIS A 31 -14.79 1.79 12.29
N ILE A 32 -14.44 0.90 13.24
CA ILE A 32 -13.17 0.15 13.22
C ILE A 32 -13.46 -1.34 13.19
N SER A 33 -12.93 -2.03 12.18
CA SER A 33 -12.93 -3.49 12.03
C SER A 33 -11.53 -4.04 12.14
N ARG A 34 -11.32 -5.05 13.01
CA ARG A 34 -10.07 -5.82 13.09
C ARG A 34 -10.12 -6.97 12.11
N LEU A 35 -9.21 -6.99 11.12
CA LEU A 35 -9.23 -7.97 10.04
C LEU A 35 -8.29 -9.15 10.27
N PHE A 36 -7.12 -8.89 10.81
CA PHE A 36 -6.11 -9.91 11.07
C PHE A 36 -5.55 -9.74 12.48
N GLU A 37 -5.28 -10.84 13.14
CA GLU A 37 -4.64 -10.86 14.46
C GLU A 37 -3.37 -11.73 14.39
N ALA A 38 -2.26 -11.21 14.93
CA ALA A 38 -1.01 -11.92 15.04
C ALA A 38 -1.20 -13.28 15.74
N GLU A 39 -0.45 -14.29 15.33
CA GLU A 39 -0.51 -15.67 15.84
C GLU A 39 -1.82 -16.42 15.53
N GLN A 40 -2.67 -15.85 14.66
CA GLN A 40 -3.88 -16.50 14.14
C GLN A 40 -3.68 -16.93 12.68
N GLY A 41 -4.52 -17.85 12.20
CA GLY A 41 -4.52 -18.27 10.79
C GLY A 41 -3.24 -18.97 10.31
N GLY A 42 -2.34 -19.35 11.20
CA GLY A 42 -1.08 -20.04 10.88
C GLY A 42 0.10 -19.10 10.61
N TYR A 43 -0.05 -17.79 10.80
CA TYR A 43 1.00 -16.81 10.61
C TYR A 43 1.33 -16.08 11.92
N ALA A 44 2.62 -15.79 12.12
CA ALA A 44 3.08 -15.09 13.32
C ALA A 44 2.68 -13.61 13.29
N HIS A 45 2.72 -12.98 12.12
CA HIS A 45 2.39 -11.56 11.96
C HIS A 45 1.72 -11.28 10.62
N TYR A 46 0.97 -10.17 10.61
CA TYR A 46 0.42 -9.55 9.42
C TYR A 46 0.95 -8.13 9.34
N ARG A 47 1.56 -7.76 8.21
CA ARG A 47 2.25 -6.49 8.05
C ARG A 47 2.01 -5.88 6.66
N VAL A 48 2.47 -4.65 6.49
CA VAL A 48 2.55 -3.95 5.21
C VAL A 48 1.22 -4.00 4.45
N PRO A 49 0.14 -3.45 5.04
CA PRO A 49 -1.18 -3.49 4.44
C PRO A 49 -1.29 -2.53 3.25
N ALA A 50 -2.11 -2.90 2.26
CA ALA A 50 -2.63 -1.98 1.27
C ALA A 50 -4.13 -2.17 1.12
N ILE A 51 -4.83 -1.11 0.68
CA ILE A 51 -6.28 -1.10 0.51
C ILE A 51 -6.67 -0.43 -0.79
N THR A 52 -7.69 -0.95 -1.42
CA THR A 52 -8.31 -0.33 -2.59
C THR A 52 -9.81 -0.59 -2.60
N VAL A 53 -10.55 0.19 -3.38
CA VAL A 53 -11.95 -0.09 -3.69
C VAL A 53 -12.06 -0.39 -5.17
N SER A 54 -12.60 -1.55 -5.51
CA SER A 54 -12.77 -1.95 -6.91
C SER A 54 -13.77 -1.03 -7.62
N PRO A 55 -13.76 -1.00 -8.95
CA PRO A 55 -14.76 -0.28 -9.73
C PRO A 55 -16.22 -0.68 -9.44
N ALA A 56 -16.46 -1.91 -8.97
CA ALA A 56 -17.78 -2.38 -8.55
C ALA A 56 -18.14 -2.04 -7.10
N GLY A 57 -17.22 -1.42 -6.34
CA GLY A 57 -17.45 -0.97 -4.96
C GLY A 57 -17.00 -1.95 -3.87
N THR A 58 -16.34 -3.05 -4.25
CA THR A 58 -15.78 -4.00 -3.28
C THR A 58 -14.53 -3.42 -2.63
N VAL A 59 -14.52 -3.35 -1.29
CA VAL A 59 -13.33 -2.94 -0.54
C VAL A 59 -12.40 -4.14 -0.41
N MET A 60 -11.14 -3.99 -0.85
CA MET A 60 -10.12 -5.04 -0.83
C MET A 60 -8.96 -4.62 0.05
N VAL A 61 -8.62 -5.44 1.04
CA VAL A 61 -7.42 -5.29 1.87
C VAL A 61 -6.47 -6.42 1.57
N VAL A 62 -5.23 -6.10 1.25
CA VAL A 62 -4.14 -7.05 1.00
C VAL A 62 -3.02 -6.84 2.00
N VAL A 63 -2.36 -7.92 2.42
CA VAL A 63 -1.37 -7.89 3.50
C VAL A 63 -0.27 -8.92 3.28
N GLU A 64 0.91 -8.65 3.81
CA GLU A 64 1.95 -9.67 4.01
C GLU A 64 1.63 -10.52 5.24
N ALA A 65 1.43 -11.81 5.04
CA ALA A 65 1.26 -12.80 6.10
C ALA A 65 2.60 -13.50 6.36
N ARG A 66 3.23 -13.17 7.47
CA ARG A 66 4.59 -13.60 7.83
C ARG A 66 4.54 -14.86 8.70
N ALA A 67 5.15 -15.94 8.23
CA ALA A 67 5.15 -17.23 8.95
C ALA A 67 5.95 -17.17 10.26
N SER A 68 6.91 -16.25 10.36
CA SER A 68 7.72 -16.05 11.58
C SER A 68 7.80 -14.58 11.95
N SER A 69 8.29 -14.29 13.17
CA SER A 69 8.55 -12.92 13.65
C SER A 69 9.88 -12.33 13.15
N SER A 70 10.57 -13.00 12.24
CA SER A 70 11.95 -12.72 11.86
C SER A 70 12.16 -11.48 10.96
N GLY A 71 11.14 -10.67 10.71
CA GLY A 71 11.28 -9.44 9.94
C GLY A 71 10.88 -9.58 8.47
N ASP A 72 11.54 -8.83 7.57
CA ASP A 72 11.09 -8.63 6.19
C ASP A 72 11.51 -9.75 5.22
N TRP A 73 12.34 -10.70 5.64
CA TRP A 73 13.03 -11.67 4.78
C TRP A 73 12.63 -13.14 5.02
N GLY A 74 11.62 -13.40 5.81
CA GLY A 74 11.13 -14.76 6.09
C GLY A 74 10.17 -15.28 5.03
N LEU A 75 9.65 -16.49 5.27
CA LEU A 75 8.52 -17.02 4.50
C LEU A 75 7.31 -16.10 4.67
N GLN A 76 6.82 -15.56 3.57
CA GLN A 76 5.70 -14.63 3.54
C GLN A 76 4.77 -14.95 2.37
N ASP A 77 3.48 -14.92 2.66
CA ASP A 77 2.40 -15.00 1.68
C ASP A 77 1.68 -13.66 1.56
N ILE A 78 0.99 -13.44 0.45
CA ILE A 78 0.06 -12.31 0.30
C ILE A 78 -1.36 -12.83 0.52
N LEU A 79 -2.03 -12.28 1.51
CA LEU A 79 -3.44 -12.57 1.78
C LEU A 79 -4.33 -11.39 1.43
N MET A 80 -5.56 -11.69 1.04
CA MET A 80 -6.61 -10.69 0.81
C MET A 80 -7.85 -11.02 1.62
N ARG A 81 -8.54 -9.96 2.10
CA ARG A 81 -9.93 -9.97 2.56
C ARG A 81 -10.72 -8.91 1.83
N ARG A 82 -12.00 -9.20 1.57
CA ARG A 82 -12.90 -8.31 0.85
C ARG A 82 -14.13 -8.00 1.68
N SER A 83 -14.70 -6.82 1.43
CA SER A 83 -16.01 -6.44 1.93
C SER A 83 -16.89 -6.01 0.75
N PHE A 84 -18.12 -6.55 0.71
CA PHE A 84 -19.14 -6.26 -0.29
C PHE A 84 -20.25 -5.34 0.25
N ASP A 85 -20.08 -4.87 1.49
CA ASP A 85 -21.06 -4.08 2.25
C ASP A 85 -20.40 -2.86 2.94
N TRP A 86 -19.47 -2.21 2.22
CA TRP A 86 -18.76 -0.98 2.66
C TRP A 86 -17.95 -1.15 3.94
N GLY A 87 -17.42 -2.36 4.21
CA GLY A 87 -16.57 -2.63 5.38
C GLY A 87 -17.35 -3.00 6.64
N GLU A 88 -18.65 -3.33 6.54
CA GLU A 88 -19.42 -3.85 7.69
C GLU A 88 -19.04 -5.30 8.00
N THR A 89 -18.95 -6.14 6.95
CA THR A 89 -18.47 -7.52 7.08
C THR A 89 -17.36 -7.82 6.09
N TRP A 90 -16.57 -8.84 6.38
CA TRP A 90 -15.38 -9.21 5.63
C TRP A 90 -15.35 -10.71 5.40
N ASP A 91 -15.02 -11.13 4.16
CA ASP A 91 -14.83 -12.54 3.83
C ASP A 91 -13.60 -13.15 4.53
N GLU A 92 -13.47 -14.48 4.47
CA GLU A 92 -12.32 -15.17 5.06
C GLU A 92 -11.04 -14.83 4.26
N PRO A 93 -9.88 -14.76 4.95
CA PRO A 93 -8.62 -14.46 4.30
C PRO A 93 -8.23 -15.56 3.31
N ARG A 94 -7.72 -15.16 2.14
CA ARG A 94 -7.25 -16.09 1.11
C ARG A 94 -5.93 -15.64 0.50
N LYS A 95 -5.09 -16.59 0.10
CA LYS A 95 -3.89 -16.32 -0.69
C LYS A 95 -4.29 -15.84 -2.09
N ILE A 96 -3.57 -14.83 -2.58
CA ILE A 96 -3.80 -14.26 -3.91
C ILE A 96 -2.57 -14.27 -4.80
N VAL A 97 -1.41 -14.64 -4.27
CA VAL A 97 -0.16 -14.75 -5.03
C VAL A 97 0.39 -16.16 -4.86
N GLU A 98 0.59 -16.84 -5.97
CA GLU A 98 1.29 -18.10 -6.06
C GLU A 98 2.07 -18.10 -7.39
N LEU A 99 3.40 -18.01 -7.32
CA LEU A 99 4.25 -17.95 -8.50
C LEU A 99 4.78 -19.34 -8.82
N GLU A 100 4.78 -19.70 -10.09
CA GLU A 100 5.35 -20.96 -10.54
C GLU A 100 6.88 -21.00 -10.36
N GLY A 101 7.40 -22.18 -10.08
CA GLY A 101 8.83 -22.47 -9.97
C GLY A 101 9.45 -22.05 -8.64
N VAL A 102 10.76 -22.28 -8.53
CA VAL A 102 11.54 -21.92 -7.35
C VAL A 102 11.88 -20.43 -7.40
N GLN A 103 11.49 -19.71 -6.36
CA GLN A 103 11.88 -18.31 -6.20
C GLN A 103 13.27 -18.28 -5.53
N GLU A 104 14.28 -17.89 -6.30
CA GLU A 104 15.65 -17.78 -5.78
C GLU A 104 15.71 -16.65 -4.72
N PRO A 105 16.33 -16.91 -3.57
CA PRO A 105 16.45 -15.91 -2.52
C PRO A 105 17.36 -14.76 -2.96
N ASN A 106 17.14 -13.57 -2.38
CA ASN A 106 17.96 -12.39 -2.64
C ASN A 106 19.41 -12.59 -2.18
N GLU A 107 20.38 -12.40 -3.06
CA GLU A 107 21.79 -12.62 -2.76
C GLU A 107 22.33 -11.70 -1.66
N ALA A 108 21.91 -10.43 -1.62
CA ALA A 108 22.34 -9.49 -0.57
C ALA A 108 21.77 -9.90 0.80
N ALA A 109 20.55 -10.41 0.84
CA ALA A 109 19.94 -10.91 2.06
C ALA A 109 20.61 -12.21 2.54
N LEU A 110 20.93 -13.13 1.62
CA LEU A 110 21.71 -14.34 1.94
C LEU A 110 23.09 -14.00 2.52
N ALA A 111 23.80 -13.08 1.88
CA ALA A 111 25.13 -12.65 2.34
C ALA A 111 25.12 -12.03 3.73
N GLN A 112 23.98 -11.46 4.15
CA GLN A 112 23.77 -10.84 5.46
C GLN A 112 23.07 -11.77 6.47
N GLY A 113 22.76 -13.02 6.08
CA GLY A 113 22.08 -13.99 6.96
C GLY A 113 20.63 -13.60 7.30
N LEU A 114 19.97 -12.85 6.43
CA LEU A 114 18.59 -12.39 6.62
C LEU A 114 17.56 -13.39 6.08
N THR A 115 17.97 -14.28 5.17
CA THR A 115 17.14 -15.34 4.57
C THR A 115 17.96 -16.61 4.37
N GLU A 116 17.31 -17.68 3.98
CA GLU A 116 17.91 -18.99 3.71
C GLU A 116 17.48 -19.52 2.33
N PRO A 117 18.25 -20.42 1.69
CA PRO A 117 17.84 -21.09 0.46
C PRO A 117 16.47 -21.79 0.61
N GLY A 118 15.60 -21.60 -0.39
CA GLY A 118 14.27 -22.21 -0.42
C GLY A 118 13.20 -21.45 0.37
N VAL A 119 13.51 -20.31 0.96
CA VAL A 119 12.53 -19.41 1.57
C VAL A 119 12.02 -18.43 0.53
N THR A 120 10.70 -18.45 0.31
CA THR A 120 10.01 -17.50 -0.57
C THR A 120 9.42 -16.36 0.25
N THR A 121 9.73 -15.13 -0.15
CA THR A 121 9.22 -13.92 0.46
C THR A 121 8.40 -13.15 -0.57
N TYR A 122 7.07 -13.24 -0.52
CA TYR A 122 6.22 -12.32 -1.31
C TYR A 122 6.01 -11.03 -0.51
N ASN A 123 6.29 -9.89 -1.14
CA ASN A 123 6.33 -8.63 -0.41
C ASN A 123 5.86 -7.45 -1.26
N ASN A 124 5.52 -6.36 -0.59
CA ASN A 124 5.25 -5.06 -1.20
C ASN A 124 4.17 -5.10 -2.30
N ILE A 125 3.02 -5.70 -1.99
CA ILE A 125 1.90 -5.71 -2.93
C ILE A 125 1.29 -4.31 -3.06
N VAL A 126 1.02 -3.90 -4.31
CA VAL A 126 0.48 -2.58 -4.67
C VAL A 126 -0.77 -2.74 -5.52
N PRO A 127 -1.97 -2.47 -5.00
CA PRO A 127 -3.20 -2.40 -5.79
C PRO A 127 -3.34 -1.05 -6.48
N ILE A 128 -3.96 -1.04 -7.67
CA ILE A 128 -4.38 0.17 -8.39
C ILE A 128 -5.78 -0.08 -8.96
N ALA A 129 -6.78 0.67 -8.50
CA ALA A 129 -8.10 0.62 -9.11
C ALA A 129 -8.09 1.37 -10.45
N ASP A 130 -8.62 0.74 -11.50
CA ASP A 130 -8.89 1.36 -12.80
C ASP A 130 -10.38 1.31 -13.13
N PRO A 131 -11.15 2.33 -12.75
CA PRO A 131 -12.59 2.39 -13.04
C PRO A 131 -12.91 2.43 -14.53
N SER A 132 -11.99 2.93 -15.37
CA SER A 132 -12.22 3.03 -16.81
C SER A 132 -12.14 1.68 -17.51
N ALA A 133 -11.33 0.77 -17.02
CA ALA A 133 -11.19 -0.59 -17.52
C ALA A 133 -12.06 -1.59 -16.74
N GLY A 134 -12.61 -1.21 -15.58
CA GLY A 134 -13.37 -2.09 -14.70
C GLY A 134 -12.51 -3.12 -13.97
N VAL A 135 -11.23 -2.82 -13.73
CA VAL A 135 -10.26 -3.77 -13.17
C VAL A 135 -9.54 -3.21 -11.95
N VAL A 136 -8.90 -4.10 -11.18
CA VAL A 136 -7.88 -3.73 -10.19
C VAL A 136 -6.58 -4.41 -10.60
N HIS A 137 -5.54 -3.61 -10.80
CA HIS A 137 -4.18 -4.07 -11.07
C HIS A 137 -3.45 -4.35 -9.76
N PHE A 138 -2.51 -5.30 -9.79
CA PHE A 138 -1.66 -5.62 -8.64
C PHE A 138 -0.22 -5.80 -9.10
N LEU A 139 0.70 -5.18 -8.39
CA LEU A 139 2.12 -5.46 -8.50
C LEU A 139 2.59 -6.09 -7.19
N VAL A 140 3.51 -7.03 -7.27
CA VAL A 140 4.07 -7.72 -6.11
C VAL A 140 5.54 -8.04 -6.35
N CYS A 141 6.36 -7.94 -5.30
CA CYS A 141 7.72 -8.41 -5.36
C CYS A 141 7.85 -9.84 -4.81
N SER A 142 8.79 -10.59 -5.37
CA SER A 142 9.27 -11.85 -4.82
C SER A 142 10.72 -11.69 -4.39
N THR A 143 11.00 -12.04 -3.13
CA THR A 143 12.33 -12.03 -2.52
C THR A 143 13.10 -10.71 -2.65
N TYR A 144 12.39 -9.59 -2.82
CA TYR A 144 12.96 -8.27 -3.11
C TYR A 144 13.94 -8.26 -4.30
N ALA A 145 13.80 -9.21 -5.22
CA ALA A 145 14.68 -9.36 -6.38
C ALA A 145 13.92 -9.40 -7.71
N ARG A 146 12.63 -9.73 -7.66
CA ARG A 146 11.76 -9.84 -8.84
C ARG A 146 10.46 -9.12 -8.60
N ALA A 147 9.89 -8.58 -9.67
CA ALA A 147 8.60 -7.93 -9.65
C ALA A 147 7.64 -8.60 -10.64
N TYR A 148 6.38 -8.71 -10.25
CA TYR A 148 5.33 -9.35 -11.01
C TYR A 148 4.10 -8.45 -11.08
N TYR A 149 3.36 -8.57 -12.17
CA TYR A 149 2.10 -7.91 -12.40
C TYR A 149 0.99 -8.95 -12.61
N THR A 150 -0.16 -8.69 -12.01
CA THR A 150 -1.42 -9.42 -12.25
C THR A 150 -2.59 -8.45 -12.13
N ARG A 151 -3.80 -8.87 -12.50
CA ARG A 151 -5.02 -8.07 -12.32
C ARG A 151 -6.23 -8.96 -12.07
N THR A 152 -7.30 -8.35 -11.56
CA THR A 152 -8.62 -8.94 -11.40
C THR A 152 -9.68 -8.12 -12.14
N GLU A 153 -10.66 -8.80 -12.71
CA GLU A 153 -11.81 -8.22 -13.43
C GLU A 153 -13.14 -8.57 -12.73
N ASP A 154 -13.08 -9.29 -11.61
CA ASP A 154 -14.21 -9.87 -10.89
C ASP A 154 -14.13 -9.68 -9.38
N ASP A 155 -13.74 -8.48 -8.95
CA ASP A 155 -13.62 -8.12 -7.53
C ASP A 155 -12.69 -9.02 -6.74
N GLY A 156 -11.60 -9.45 -7.39
CA GLY A 156 -10.60 -10.31 -6.80
C GLY A 156 -11.08 -11.75 -6.61
N GLU A 157 -12.12 -12.23 -7.26
CA GLU A 157 -12.49 -13.67 -7.23
C GLU A 157 -11.43 -14.49 -7.95
N THR A 158 -11.00 -14.04 -9.12
CA THR A 158 -9.88 -14.61 -9.87
C THR A 158 -8.86 -13.56 -10.26
N PHE A 159 -7.64 -14.01 -10.57
CA PHE A 159 -6.53 -13.19 -11.03
C PHE A 159 -5.98 -13.74 -12.34
N THR A 160 -5.49 -12.85 -13.20
CA THR A 160 -4.70 -13.29 -14.34
C THR A 160 -3.41 -13.97 -13.90
N GLU A 161 -2.84 -14.82 -14.74
CA GLU A 161 -1.50 -15.37 -14.46
C GLU A 161 -0.50 -14.25 -14.24
N PRO A 162 0.32 -14.29 -13.18
CA PRO A 162 1.31 -13.27 -12.90
C PRO A 162 2.36 -13.20 -14.01
N VAL A 163 2.60 -12.00 -14.52
CA VAL A 163 3.64 -11.72 -15.53
C VAL A 163 4.83 -11.08 -14.85
N GLU A 164 6.02 -11.64 -15.06
CA GLU A 164 7.26 -11.04 -14.54
C GLU A 164 7.58 -9.74 -15.28
N ILE A 165 7.83 -8.67 -14.53
CA ILE A 165 8.17 -7.33 -15.01
C ILE A 165 9.54 -6.86 -14.51
N THR A 166 10.38 -7.77 -14.05
CA THR A 166 11.73 -7.46 -13.50
C THR A 166 12.61 -6.74 -14.50
N ASP A 167 12.43 -7.00 -15.81
CA ASP A 167 13.17 -6.31 -16.89
C ASP A 167 12.99 -4.78 -16.84
N THR A 168 11.88 -4.27 -16.30
CA THR A 168 11.69 -2.83 -16.07
C THR A 168 12.72 -2.29 -15.07
N PHE A 169 13.02 -3.07 -14.03
CA PHE A 169 14.01 -2.71 -13.01
C PHE A 169 15.45 -2.89 -13.50
N GLU A 170 15.71 -3.83 -14.42
CA GLU A 170 17.03 -3.99 -15.02
C GLU A 170 17.51 -2.72 -15.73
N LYS A 171 16.58 -1.91 -16.28
CA LYS A 171 16.89 -0.62 -16.91
C LYS A 171 17.49 0.41 -15.93
N PHE A 172 17.33 0.25 -14.61
CA PHE A 172 17.98 1.12 -13.61
C PHE A 172 19.47 0.81 -13.43
N ARG A 173 19.97 -0.37 -13.85
CA ARG A 173 21.35 -0.77 -13.63
C ARG A 173 22.37 0.12 -14.33
N GLU A 174 21.99 0.85 -15.35
CA GLU A 174 22.83 1.84 -15.99
C GLU A 174 23.24 2.99 -15.06
N GLU A 175 22.38 3.28 -14.05
CA GLU A 175 22.56 4.38 -13.11
C GLU A 175 22.78 3.92 -11.67
N TYR A 176 22.30 2.73 -11.32
CA TYR A 176 22.32 2.22 -9.94
C TYR A 176 22.39 0.69 -9.92
N ASP A 177 23.49 0.12 -9.44
CA ASP A 177 23.69 -1.33 -9.35
C ASP A 177 22.90 -1.93 -8.18
N TRP A 178 21.58 -1.95 -8.31
CA TRP A 178 20.69 -2.45 -7.28
C TRP A 178 20.86 -3.95 -7.00
N LYS A 179 20.61 -4.34 -5.74
CA LYS A 179 20.51 -5.72 -5.25
C LYS A 179 19.14 -6.02 -4.67
N VAL A 180 18.39 -4.99 -4.33
CA VAL A 180 17.07 -5.06 -3.72
C VAL A 180 16.14 -4.12 -4.47
N ILE A 181 14.95 -4.60 -4.81
CA ILE A 181 13.87 -3.81 -5.41
C ILE A 181 12.60 -3.94 -4.59
N ALA A 182 11.81 -2.90 -4.55
CA ALA A 182 10.47 -2.95 -3.97
C ALA A 182 9.52 -2.00 -4.70
N THR A 183 8.31 -2.49 -4.94
CA THR A 183 7.15 -1.70 -5.35
C THR A 183 6.50 -1.09 -4.10
N GLY A 184 6.09 0.17 -4.12
CA GLY A 184 5.41 0.84 -3.00
C GLY A 184 6.12 0.73 -1.64
N PRO A 185 5.51 0.16 -0.60
CA PRO A 185 4.15 -0.43 -0.52
C PRO A 185 3.01 0.60 -0.45
N GLY A 186 1.80 0.15 -0.23
CA GLY A 186 0.57 0.93 -0.30
C GLY A 186 -0.03 0.85 -1.71
N HIS A 187 -0.91 1.77 -2.07
CA HIS A 187 -1.52 1.78 -3.39
C HIS A 187 -0.70 2.57 -4.41
N GLY A 188 -0.79 2.18 -5.69
CA GLY A 188 -0.38 3.00 -6.81
C GLY A 188 -1.55 3.85 -7.32
N ILE A 189 -1.31 4.72 -8.29
CA ILE A 189 -2.35 5.58 -8.84
C ILE A 189 -2.60 5.33 -10.32
N ARG A 190 -3.84 5.56 -10.74
CA ARG A 190 -4.20 5.76 -12.12
C ARG A 190 -4.35 7.26 -12.36
N HIS A 191 -3.42 7.82 -13.09
CA HIS A 191 -3.44 9.22 -13.50
C HIS A 191 -4.61 9.51 -14.46
N SER A 192 -5.12 10.72 -14.48
CA SER A 192 -6.26 11.16 -15.31
C SER A 192 -6.04 10.93 -16.81
N ASN A 193 -4.78 10.96 -17.29
CA ASN A 193 -4.45 10.62 -18.68
C ASN A 193 -4.48 9.12 -19.00
N GLY A 194 -4.71 8.24 -18.01
CA GLY A 194 -4.78 6.79 -18.15
C GLY A 194 -3.52 6.03 -17.71
N ARG A 195 -2.41 6.72 -17.43
CA ARG A 195 -1.16 6.11 -16.96
C ARG A 195 -1.34 5.49 -15.59
N LEU A 196 -0.86 4.26 -15.42
CA LEU A 196 -0.68 3.64 -14.12
C LEU A 196 0.70 4.02 -13.58
N ILE A 197 0.80 4.45 -12.33
CA ILE A 197 2.06 4.92 -11.72
C ILE A 197 2.25 4.21 -10.39
N VAL A 198 3.42 3.62 -10.19
CA VAL A 198 3.82 2.95 -8.96
C VAL A 198 5.17 3.51 -8.50
N PRO A 199 5.24 4.15 -7.33
CA PRO A 199 6.51 4.49 -6.72
C PRO A 199 7.29 3.21 -6.40
N VAL A 200 8.61 3.26 -6.59
CA VAL A 200 9.51 2.14 -6.31
C VAL A 200 10.76 2.65 -5.61
N TRP A 201 11.37 1.77 -4.81
CA TRP A 201 12.68 2.05 -4.25
C TRP A 201 13.62 0.87 -4.50
N LEU A 202 14.91 1.19 -4.64
CA LEU A 202 15.95 0.23 -4.93
C LEU A 202 17.11 0.45 -3.97
N SER A 203 17.80 -0.63 -3.59
CA SER A 203 18.99 -0.57 -2.74
C SER A 203 20.13 -1.41 -3.32
N ASP A 204 21.38 -0.95 -3.14
CA ASP A 204 22.56 -1.73 -3.50
C ASP A 204 23.03 -2.65 -2.38
N GLY A 205 22.44 -2.56 -1.17
CA GLY A 205 22.69 -3.45 -0.05
C GLY A 205 24.06 -3.29 0.61
N THR A 206 24.83 -2.23 0.30
CA THR A 206 26.21 -2.06 0.78
C THR A 206 26.33 -1.37 2.14
N GLY A 207 25.28 -0.72 2.62
CA GLY A 207 25.27 0.05 3.87
C GLY A 207 25.14 -0.77 5.16
N GLY A 208 25.55 -2.02 5.17
CA GLY A 208 25.41 -2.92 6.32
C GLY A 208 23.98 -3.37 6.60
N HIS A 209 23.08 -3.09 5.69
CA HIS A 209 21.67 -3.49 5.70
C HIS A 209 21.19 -3.65 4.26
N ALA A 210 20.49 -4.75 3.94
CA ALA A 210 20.09 -5.05 2.57
C ALA A 210 19.24 -3.94 1.91
N HIS A 211 18.48 -3.18 2.68
CA HIS A 211 17.66 -2.06 2.20
C HIS A 211 18.40 -0.72 2.10
N ARG A 212 19.73 -0.67 2.26
CA ARG A 212 20.52 0.58 2.30
C ARG A 212 21.88 0.43 1.61
N PRO A 213 22.41 1.56 1.09
CA PRO A 213 21.71 2.81 0.77
C PRO A 213 20.66 2.61 -0.31
N SER A 214 19.82 3.59 -0.55
CA SER A 214 18.69 3.45 -1.46
C SER A 214 18.46 4.66 -2.36
N ILE A 215 17.67 4.43 -3.40
CA ILE A 215 17.13 5.44 -4.31
C ILE A 215 15.62 5.27 -4.41
N VAL A 216 14.93 6.31 -4.83
CA VAL A 216 13.49 6.32 -5.17
C VAL A 216 13.32 6.67 -6.64
N SER A 217 12.37 6.01 -7.26
CA SER A 217 11.90 6.25 -8.61
C SER A 217 10.41 5.90 -8.74
N THR A 218 9.91 5.88 -9.95
CA THR A 218 8.60 5.33 -10.32
C THR A 218 8.77 4.30 -11.43
N ILE A 219 7.80 3.41 -11.55
CA ILE A 219 7.53 2.67 -12.78
C ILE A 219 6.12 2.99 -13.23
N TYR A 220 5.86 2.95 -14.53
CA TYR A 220 4.58 3.32 -15.08
C TYR A 220 4.19 2.44 -16.27
N SER A 221 2.89 2.43 -16.57
CA SER A 221 2.32 1.77 -17.74
C SER A 221 1.34 2.72 -18.44
N ASP A 222 1.48 2.86 -19.75
CA ASP A 222 0.59 3.66 -20.60
C ASP A 222 -0.43 2.80 -21.38
N ASP A 223 -0.42 1.47 -21.18
CA ASP A 223 -1.21 0.50 -21.91
C ASP A 223 -2.03 -0.44 -21.01
N GLY A 224 -2.42 0.04 -19.81
CA GLY A 224 -3.24 -0.71 -18.87
C GLY A 224 -2.54 -1.91 -18.24
N GLY A 225 -1.24 -1.82 -18.03
CA GLY A 225 -0.43 -2.84 -17.37
C GLY A 225 0.15 -3.89 -18.32
N ALA A 226 -0.04 -3.77 -19.64
CA ALA A 226 0.52 -4.73 -20.60
C ALA A 226 2.05 -4.63 -20.70
N THR A 227 2.59 -3.41 -20.63
CA THR A 227 4.02 -3.13 -20.52
C THR A 227 4.32 -2.10 -19.43
N TRP A 228 5.53 -2.20 -18.88
CA TRP A 228 5.99 -1.29 -17.82
C TRP A 228 7.33 -0.65 -18.20
N GLU A 229 7.44 0.63 -17.89
CA GLU A 229 8.63 1.43 -18.12
C GLU A 229 9.11 2.04 -16.79
N ARG A 230 10.42 2.30 -16.68
CA ARG A 230 10.97 3.05 -15.56
C ARG A 230 10.83 4.53 -15.75
N GLY A 231 10.59 5.27 -14.67
CA GLY A 231 10.79 6.72 -14.62
C GLY A 231 12.24 7.11 -14.34
N ASP A 232 12.47 8.41 -14.22
CA ASP A 232 13.75 8.94 -13.77
C ASP A 232 14.01 8.60 -12.30
N VAL A 233 15.28 8.51 -11.91
CA VAL A 233 15.65 8.47 -10.50
C VAL A 233 15.28 9.82 -9.87
N VAL A 234 14.37 9.78 -8.91
CA VAL A 234 13.83 10.98 -8.23
C VAL A 234 14.84 11.55 -7.25
N VAL A 235 15.38 10.69 -6.41
CA VAL A 235 16.35 11.07 -5.37
C VAL A 235 17.14 9.83 -4.92
N ARG A 236 18.36 10.06 -4.49
CA ARG A 236 19.26 9.02 -3.99
C ARG A 236 19.94 9.41 -2.68
N HIS A 237 20.37 8.40 -1.92
CA HIS A 237 21.34 8.61 -0.85
C HIS A 237 22.69 9.10 -1.44
N PRO A 238 23.41 10.08 -0.84
CA PRO A 238 23.12 10.78 0.41
C PRO A 238 22.33 12.08 0.26
N GLU A 239 21.87 12.45 -0.93
CA GLU A 239 21.09 13.68 -1.18
C GLU A 239 19.85 13.73 -0.28
N LEU A 240 19.10 12.64 -0.20
CA LEU A 240 18.13 12.36 0.86
C LEU A 240 18.57 11.08 1.57
N LYS A 241 18.57 11.06 2.90
CA LYS A 241 19.10 9.91 3.64
C LYS A 241 18.18 8.70 3.54
N ASN A 242 18.66 7.63 2.86
CA ASN A 242 17.95 6.37 2.67
C ASN A 242 16.48 6.54 2.29
N PRO A 243 16.18 7.22 1.16
CA PRO A 243 14.79 7.37 0.70
C PRO A 243 14.22 5.99 0.34
N SER A 244 12.95 5.75 0.65
CA SER A 244 12.35 4.43 0.46
C SER A 244 10.85 4.51 0.14
N GLU A 245 10.00 3.92 0.93
CA GLU A 245 8.56 3.79 0.72
C GLU A 245 7.89 5.14 0.43
N THR A 246 7.46 5.29 -0.80
CA THR A 246 7.02 6.55 -1.38
C THR A 246 5.57 6.44 -1.83
N LEU A 247 4.83 7.50 -1.68
CA LEU A 247 3.43 7.62 -2.04
C LEU A 247 3.31 8.57 -3.24
N ALA A 248 2.38 8.29 -4.13
CA ALA A 248 2.06 9.15 -5.26
C ALA A 248 0.63 9.66 -5.17
N VAL A 249 0.40 10.88 -5.64
CA VAL A 249 -0.95 11.43 -5.84
C VAL A 249 -0.96 12.39 -7.00
N GLU A 250 -2.03 12.38 -7.78
CA GLU A 250 -2.29 13.41 -8.81
C GLU A 250 -2.82 14.68 -8.14
N LEU A 251 -2.22 15.83 -8.46
CA LEU A 251 -2.64 17.15 -7.99
C LEU A 251 -3.76 17.73 -8.87
N SER A 252 -4.36 18.82 -8.44
CA SER A 252 -5.52 19.43 -9.12
C SER A 252 -5.20 19.92 -10.54
N ASP A 253 -3.94 20.25 -10.82
CA ASP A 253 -3.45 20.68 -12.11
C ASP A 253 -2.97 19.53 -13.03
N GLY A 254 -3.10 18.26 -12.57
CA GLY A 254 -2.66 17.08 -13.29
C GLY A 254 -1.18 16.75 -13.13
N THR A 255 -0.43 17.47 -12.31
CA THR A 255 0.93 17.06 -11.92
C THR A 255 0.88 15.96 -10.86
N VAL A 256 1.98 15.25 -10.65
CA VAL A 256 2.07 14.15 -9.68
C VAL A 256 3.02 14.56 -8.55
N MET A 257 2.51 14.51 -7.32
CA MET A 257 3.31 14.65 -6.12
C MET A 257 3.80 13.28 -5.65
N LEU A 258 5.08 13.20 -5.29
CA LEU A 258 5.63 12.10 -4.51
C LEU A 258 5.91 12.59 -3.08
N ASN A 259 5.45 11.78 -2.11
CA ASN A 259 5.70 12.00 -0.69
C ASN A 259 6.57 10.85 -0.17
N ILE A 260 7.82 11.14 0.19
CA ILE A 260 8.92 10.19 0.32
C ILE A 260 9.26 9.97 1.78
N ARG A 261 9.24 8.70 2.22
CA ARG A 261 9.83 8.27 3.47
C ARG A 261 11.35 8.38 3.39
N ASN A 262 11.97 8.88 4.46
CA ASN A 262 13.42 9.02 4.54
C ASN A 262 13.93 8.89 6.00
N GLU A 263 15.25 8.83 6.16
CA GLU A 263 15.92 8.74 7.46
C GLU A 263 16.72 10.01 7.80
N SER A 264 16.35 11.14 7.19
CA SER A 264 17.02 12.41 7.40
C SER A 264 16.75 12.95 8.82
N PRO A 265 17.70 13.68 9.41
CA PRO A 265 17.59 14.17 10.79
C PRO A 265 16.49 15.23 10.96
N GLU A 266 15.98 15.79 9.90
CA GLU A 266 14.85 16.72 9.89
C GLU A 266 13.57 16.06 10.40
N HIS A 267 13.44 14.73 10.27
CA HIS A 267 12.24 13.99 10.62
C HIS A 267 10.97 14.58 10.02
N ARG A 268 11.06 14.91 8.73
CA ARG A 268 9.96 15.42 7.90
C ARG A 268 9.84 14.59 6.64
N ARG A 269 8.60 14.46 6.16
CA ARG A 269 8.35 13.85 4.86
C ARG A 269 9.01 14.71 3.79
N ALA A 270 9.66 14.07 2.83
CA ALA A 270 10.23 14.76 1.69
C ALA A 270 9.25 14.72 0.52
N VAL A 271 9.13 15.82 -0.22
CA VAL A 271 8.13 15.99 -1.29
C VAL A 271 8.81 16.50 -2.55
N THR A 272 8.35 16.00 -3.70
CA THR A 272 8.68 16.51 -5.03
C THR A 272 7.47 16.40 -5.94
N ILE A 273 7.44 17.21 -6.99
CA ILE A 273 6.35 17.26 -7.98
C ILE A 273 6.94 17.09 -9.37
N GLY A 274 6.31 16.25 -10.18
CA GLY A 274 6.65 16.01 -11.57
C GLY A 274 5.43 16.12 -12.48
N PRO A 275 5.62 16.40 -13.78
CA PRO A 275 4.51 16.69 -14.68
C PRO A 275 3.62 15.48 -14.98
N ASP A 276 4.15 14.26 -14.88
CA ASP A 276 3.48 13.06 -15.40
C ASP A 276 3.75 11.78 -14.59
N GLY A 277 4.42 11.91 -13.44
CA GLY A 277 4.76 10.77 -12.58
C GLY A 277 5.91 9.91 -13.09
N ALA A 278 6.60 10.30 -14.17
CA ALA A 278 7.73 9.55 -14.73
C ALA A 278 9.04 10.35 -14.73
N SER A 279 8.99 11.65 -14.98
CA SER A 279 10.20 12.46 -15.18
C SER A 279 9.99 13.93 -14.79
N GLY A 280 11.07 14.73 -14.88
CA GLY A 280 10.98 16.18 -14.69
C GLY A 280 10.65 16.59 -13.26
N TRP A 281 11.12 15.84 -12.27
CA TRP A 281 10.88 16.09 -10.86
C TRP A 281 11.50 17.41 -10.38
N SER A 282 10.77 18.15 -9.55
CA SER A 282 11.27 19.34 -8.87
C SER A 282 12.34 18.99 -7.83
N GLU A 283 13.07 20.00 -7.34
CA GLU A 283 13.95 19.80 -6.18
C GLU A 283 13.16 19.27 -4.99
N ILE A 284 13.80 18.38 -4.22
CA ILE A 284 13.24 17.81 -2.99
C ILE A 284 13.08 18.92 -1.96
N ARG A 285 11.89 19.00 -1.35
CA ARG A 285 11.64 19.83 -0.17
C ARG A 285 11.11 19.01 0.99
N PHE A 286 11.38 19.42 2.22
CA PHE A 286 10.71 18.86 3.38
C PHE A 286 9.36 19.55 3.61
N ASP A 287 8.37 18.77 3.99
CA ASP A 287 7.05 19.26 4.40
C ASP A 287 7.06 19.45 5.93
N GLU A 288 7.00 20.70 6.38
CA GLU A 288 7.14 21.07 7.80
C GLU A 288 5.98 20.55 8.67
N ASP A 289 4.81 20.33 8.08
CA ASP A 289 3.62 19.82 8.78
C ASP A 289 3.63 18.30 8.92
N LEU A 290 4.35 17.58 8.05
CA LEU A 290 4.32 16.12 7.98
C LEU A 290 5.51 15.48 8.68
N VAL A 291 5.28 14.99 9.89
CA VAL A 291 6.28 14.28 10.70
C VAL A 291 6.69 12.95 10.04
N GLU A 292 8.00 12.63 10.10
CA GLU A 292 8.56 11.36 9.60
C GLU A 292 9.20 10.56 10.74
N PRO A 293 8.47 9.60 11.34
CA PRO A 293 9.03 8.71 12.37
C PRO A 293 9.81 7.52 11.77
N ILE A 294 10.20 7.60 10.50
CA ILE A 294 10.77 6.51 9.69
C ILE A 294 9.75 5.38 9.54
N CYS A 295 8.59 5.74 8.98
CA CYS A 295 7.46 4.86 8.77
C CYS A 295 6.77 5.17 7.45
N MET A 296 6.27 4.12 6.77
CA MET A 296 5.35 4.33 5.66
C MET A 296 4.13 5.11 6.13
N GLY A 297 3.62 5.97 5.27
CA GLY A 297 2.32 6.63 5.40
C GLY A 297 1.42 6.31 4.22
N SER A 298 0.34 7.05 4.06
CA SER A 298 -0.51 7.00 2.88
C SER A 298 -0.97 8.38 2.45
N LEU A 299 -1.16 8.57 1.15
CA LEU A 299 -1.57 9.84 0.53
C LEU A 299 -2.66 9.56 -0.51
N LEU A 300 -3.82 10.19 -0.37
CA LEU A 300 -4.98 9.94 -1.20
C LEU A 300 -5.69 11.24 -1.57
N ARG A 301 -6.12 11.39 -2.83
CA ARG A 301 -7.04 12.46 -3.23
C ARG A 301 -8.49 12.02 -3.08
N VAL A 302 -9.30 12.85 -2.43
CA VAL A 302 -10.76 12.68 -2.31
C VAL A 302 -11.43 13.99 -2.70
N GLY A 303 -11.99 14.04 -3.91
CA GLY A 303 -12.47 15.30 -4.50
C GLY A 303 -11.33 16.33 -4.62
N ASP A 304 -11.54 17.51 -4.06
CA ASP A 304 -10.55 18.60 -4.09
C ASP A 304 -9.52 18.51 -2.94
N ALA A 305 -9.68 17.57 -2.00
CA ALA A 305 -8.81 17.46 -0.84
C ALA A 305 -7.76 16.35 -0.99
N LEU A 306 -6.57 16.58 -0.43
CA LEU A 306 -5.58 15.54 -0.17
C LEU A 306 -5.70 15.06 1.28
N LEU A 307 -5.60 13.76 1.47
CA LEU A 307 -5.56 13.11 2.77
C LEU A 307 -4.18 12.47 2.95
N PHE A 308 -3.57 12.69 4.12
CA PHE A 308 -2.31 12.05 4.48
C PHE A 308 -2.46 11.35 5.83
N ALA A 309 -2.05 10.08 5.92
CA ALA A 309 -2.08 9.28 7.14
C ALA A 309 -0.71 8.69 7.45
N ASN A 310 -0.24 8.89 8.69
CA ASN A 310 0.93 8.22 9.24
C ASN A 310 0.95 8.30 10.78
N PRO A 311 1.84 7.55 11.47
CA PRO A 311 2.10 7.78 12.89
C PRO A 311 2.68 9.18 13.13
N ASP A 312 1.95 10.01 13.87
CA ASP A 312 2.31 11.41 14.16
C ASP A 312 2.94 11.49 15.56
N SER A 313 4.18 11.05 15.65
CA SER A 313 4.93 11.03 16.91
C SER A 313 6.30 11.69 16.74
N THR A 314 6.66 12.53 17.71
CA THR A 314 7.98 13.15 17.82
C THR A 314 8.80 12.57 18.98
N GLU A 315 8.31 11.50 19.60
CA GLU A 315 8.95 10.85 20.73
C GLU A 315 10.05 9.89 20.25
N PRO A 316 11.33 10.08 20.65
CA PRO A 316 12.40 9.15 20.28
C PRO A 316 12.11 7.73 20.76
N ARG A 317 12.44 6.75 19.93
CA ARG A 317 12.32 5.33 20.28
C ARG A 317 13.32 4.94 21.38
N SER A 318 14.54 5.50 21.35
CA SER A 318 15.58 5.34 22.37
C SER A 318 15.96 6.71 22.92
N PRO A 319 15.85 6.93 24.24
CA PRO A 319 16.32 8.15 24.87
C PRO A 319 17.82 8.41 24.68
N GLU A 320 18.61 7.33 24.52
CA GLU A 320 20.06 7.38 24.28
C GLU A 320 20.41 7.79 22.84
N ASN A 321 19.45 7.69 21.92
CA ASN A 321 19.60 8.10 20.53
C ASN A 321 18.39 8.91 20.07
N PRO A 322 18.26 10.15 20.50
CA PRO A 322 17.09 11.00 20.18
C PRO A 322 17.02 11.40 18.70
N GLU A 323 18.13 11.35 17.96
CA GLU A 323 18.19 11.60 16.51
C GLU A 323 17.91 10.35 15.67
N GLY A 324 17.69 9.22 16.33
CA GLY A 324 17.35 7.95 15.68
C GLY A 324 15.86 7.84 15.33
N ASN A 325 15.39 6.62 15.21
CA ASN A 325 13.99 6.35 14.92
C ASN A 325 13.08 6.88 16.02
N TRP A 326 11.96 7.47 15.64
CA TRP A 326 10.91 7.86 16.57
C TRP A 326 9.91 6.71 16.79
N LYS A 327 9.15 6.80 17.88
CA LYS A 327 8.10 5.82 18.18
C LYS A 327 7.01 5.89 17.11
N ARG A 328 6.54 4.74 16.68
CA ARG A 328 5.39 4.61 15.78
C ARG A 328 4.13 4.50 16.64
N GLN A 329 3.45 5.62 16.82
CA GLN A 329 2.23 5.77 17.61
C GLN A 329 1.45 7.00 17.14
N ASN A 330 0.20 7.15 17.60
CA ASN A 330 -0.69 8.25 17.21
C ASN A 330 -0.96 8.29 15.71
N LEU A 331 -1.40 7.16 15.11
CA LEU A 331 -1.81 7.21 13.72
C LEU A 331 -2.81 8.33 13.53
N SER A 332 -2.42 9.33 12.75
CA SER A 332 -3.21 10.53 12.49
C SER A 332 -3.49 10.66 11.02
N ILE A 333 -4.65 11.21 10.71
CA ILE A 333 -5.01 11.62 9.36
C ILE A 333 -5.10 13.14 9.29
N ARG A 334 -4.59 13.71 8.20
CA ARG A 334 -4.58 15.15 7.90
C ARG A 334 -5.32 15.43 6.60
N ILE A 335 -5.84 16.65 6.46
CA ILE A 335 -6.42 17.15 5.20
C ILE A 335 -5.65 18.39 4.76
N SER A 336 -5.34 18.42 3.48
CA SER A 336 -4.96 19.63 2.73
C SER A 336 -6.05 19.95 1.73
N GLU A 337 -6.37 21.25 1.60
CA GLU A 337 -7.32 21.79 0.61
C GLU A 337 -6.61 22.67 -0.43
N ASP A 338 -5.29 22.63 -0.47
CA ASP A 338 -4.40 23.44 -1.30
C ASP A 338 -3.26 22.62 -1.92
N ASP A 339 -3.58 21.39 -2.34
CA ASP A 339 -2.64 20.48 -3.00
C ASP A 339 -1.36 20.17 -2.20
N GLY A 340 -1.48 20.13 -0.86
CA GLY A 340 -0.39 19.74 0.05
C GLY A 340 0.53 20.92 0.43
N GLU A 341 0.13 22.15 0.20
CA GLU A 341 0.89 23.31 0.69
C GLU A 341 0.69 23.52 2.20
N THR A 342 -0.54 23.26 2.72
CA THR A 342 -0.83 23.29 4.15
C THR A 342 -1.73 22.13 4.58
N TRP A 343 -1.67 21.75 5.86
CA TRP A 343 -2.43 20.65 6.45
C TRP A 343 -3.23 21.09 7.68
N PRO A 344 -4.25 21.98 7.51
CA PRO A 344 -4.91 22.64 8.62
C PRO A 344 -5.80 21.73 9.49
N TYR A 345 -6.16 20.56 9.01
CA TYR A 345 -7.00 19.63 9.75
C TYR A 345 -6.22 18.39 10.12
N LYS A 346 -6.36 17.94 11.34
CA LYS A 346 -5.76 16.70 11.86
C LYS A 346 -6.72 15.98 12.80
N ARG A 347 -6.78 14.66 12.67
CA ARG A 347 -7.48 13.81 13.64
C ARG A 347 -6.75 12.50 13.86
N VAL A 348 -6.70 12.06 15.12
CA VAL A 348 -6.11 10.78 15.51
C VAL A 348 -7.12 9.66 15.21
N ILE A 349 -6.66 8.64 14.48
CA ILE A 349 -7.38 7.39 14.22
C ILE A 349 -7.10 6.41 15.35
N GLU A 350 -5.81 6.18 15.65
CA GLU A 350 -5.35 5.25 16.69
C GLU A 350 -4.33 5.96 17.59
N PRO A 351 -4.69 6.24 18.87
CA PRO A 351 -3.79 6.96 19.78
C PRO A 351 -2.63 6.09 20.32
N GLY A 352 -2.75 4.77 20.17
CA GLY A 352 -1.76 3.80 20.64
C GLY A 352 -0.62 3.56 19.66
N VAL A 353 0.07 2.44 19.89
CA VAL A 353 1.09 1.93 18.97
C VAL A 353 0.46 1.63 17.63
N SER A 354 0.99 2.24 16.58
CA SER A 354 0.51 2.08 15.21
C SER A 354 1.70 2.02 14.26
N GLY A 355 1.49 1.58 13.04
CA GLY A 355 2.58 1.41 12.08
C GLY A 355 2.19 1.88 10.69
N TYR A 356 2.45 1.04 9.70
CA TYR A 356 2.10 1.29 8.31
C TYR A 356 0.59 1.46 8.15
N SER A 357 0.20 2.33 7.23
CA SER A 357 -1.22 2.56 6.90
C SER A 357 -1.37 2.78 5.42
N ASP A 358 -2.58 2.49 4.90
CA ASP A 358 -2.96 2.84 3.54
C ASP A 358 -4.42 3.32 3.49
N LEU A 359 -4.72 4.19 2.51
CA LEU A 359 -5.99 4.89 2.34
C LEU A 359 -6.68 4.49 1.04
N ALA A 360 -7.99 4.38 1.08
CA ALA A 360 -8.84 4.27 -0.10
C ALA A 360 -10.16 5.04 0.08
N SER A 361 -10.86 5.32 -1.02
CA SER A 361 -12.20 5.91 -1.01
C SER A 361 -13.11 5.17 -1.99
N ASP A 362 -14.39 5.04 -1.64
CA ASP A 362 -15.41 4.45 -2.53
C ASP A 362 -16.00 5.46 -3.54
N GLY A 363 -15.51 6.69 -3.54
CA GLY A 363 -16.05 7.76 -4.40
C GLY A 363 -17.38 8.34 -3.92
N ASP A 364 -18.10 7.63 -3.04
CA ASP A 364 -19.39 8.03 -2.45
C ASP A 364 -19.23 8.64 -1.05
N GLY A 365 -18.01 8.98 -0.68
CA GLY A 365 -17.64 9.72 0.51
C GLY A 365 -17.22 8.85 1.71
N ASN A 366 -17.19 7.52 1.62
CA ASN A 366 -16.48 6.75 2.63
C ASN A 366 -14.98 6.78 2.34
N ILE A 367 -14.21 6.94 3.40
CA ILE A 367 -12.77 6.86 3.44
C ILE A 367 -12.42 5.67 4.31
N TYR A 368 -11.52 4.85 3.83
CA TYR A 368 -11.01 3.67 4.52
C TYR A 368 -9.53 3.88 4.80
N CYS A 369 -9.12 3.59 6.03
CA CYS A 369 -7.71 3.55 6.42
C CYS A 369 -7.41 2.17 6.98
N VAL A 370 -6.68 1.33 6.24
CA VAL A 370 -6.10 0.12 6.81
C VAL A 370 -4.81 0.49 7.54
N TYR A 371 -4.57 -0.10 8.71
CA TYR A 371 -3.38 0.24 9.50
C TYR A 371 -2.92 -0.89 10.42
N GLU A 372 -1.63 -0.87 10.71
CA GLU A 372 -1.02 -1.69 11.73
C GLU A 372 -1.37 -1.12 13.11
N ASP A 373 -2.06 -1.92 13.91
CA ASP A 373 -2.49 -1.63 15.26
C ASP A 373 -1.69 -2.52 16.22
N GLY A 374 -1.10 -1.96 17.25
CA GLY A 374 -0.13 -2.66 18.06
C GLY A 374 -0.29 -2.49 19.56
N THR A 375 0.58 -3.22 20.25
CA THR A 375 0.76 -3.07 21.69
C THR A 375 2.19 -2.62 21.97
N PRO A 376 2.43 -1.85 23.04
CA PRO A 376 3.80 -1.54 23.49
C PRO A 376 4.59 -2.84 23.70
N SER A 377 5.80 -2.90 23.16
CA SER A 377 6.74 -3.99 23.41
C SER A 377 8.11 -3.43 23.74
N ASP A 378 8.97 -4.24 24.36
CA ASP A 378 10.36 -3.88 24.70
C ASP A 378 11.18 -3.52 23.44
N ARG A 379 10.71 -3.93 22.26
CA ARG A 379 11.30 -3.63 20.95
C ARG A 379 10.61 -2.45 20.23
N GLY A 380 9.66 -1.77 20.90
CA GLY A 380 9.04 -0.53 20.44
C GLY A 380 7.83 -0.67 19.51
N THR A 381 7.67 -1.76 18.78
CA THR A 381 6.49 -1.98 17.92
C THR A 381 6.19 -3.46 17.81
N HIS A 382 5.10 -3.89 18.42
CA HIS A 382 4.53 -5.20 18.16
C HIS A 382 3.17 -4.98 17.50
N VAL A 383 3.10 -5.22 16.20
CA VAL A 383 1.84 -5.17 15.47
C VAL A 383 1.03 -6.39 15.88
N LYS A 384 -0.08 -6.15 16.53
CA LYS A 384 -0.99 -7.21 17.02
C LYS A 384 -2.14 -7.43 16.04
N TYR A 385 -2.67 -6.33 15.50
CA TYR A 385 -3.80 -6.36 14.59
C TYR A 385 -3.48 -5.60 13.30
N LEU A 386 -4.15 -5.98 12.23
CA LEU A 386 -4.43 -5.09 11.11
C LEU A 386 -5.90 -4.71 11.18
N SER A 387 -6.14 -3.42 11.27
CA SER A 387 -7.47 -2.83 11.45
C SER A 387 -7.82 -1.95 10.26
N VAL A 388 -9.12 -1.83 9.96
CA VAL A 388 -9.64 -0.84 9.00
C VAL A 388 -10.53 0.12 9.75
N ALA A 389 -10.22 1.40 9.65
CA ALA A 389 -11.09 2.48 10.06
C ALA A 389 -11.86 3.00 8.85
N ARG A 390 -13.20 3.10 8.95
CA ARG A 390 -14.07 3.75 7.97
C ARG A 390 -14.68 5.00 8.58
N PHE A 391 -14.62 6.11 7.83
CA PHE A 391 -15.14 7.42 8.26
C PHE A 391 -15.46 8.30 7.05
N LYS A 392 -16.06 9.45 7.30
CA LYS A 392 -16.32 10.51 6.30
C LYS A 392 -15.31 11.64 6.46
N ILE A 393 -15.08 12.42 5.40
CA ILE A 393 -14.17 13.56 5.44
C ILE A 393 -14.54 14.57 6.53
N ASP A 394 -15.85 14.77 6.81
CA ASP A 394 -16.31 15.67 7.85
C ASP A 394 -15.96 15.20 9.26
N TRP A 395 -15.77 13.88 9.45
CA TRP A 395 -15.23 13.37 10.71
C TRP A 395 -13.83 13.93 10.96
N ILE A 396 -12.98 14.02 9.95
CA ILE A 396 -11.63 14.59 10.10
C ILE A 396 -11.72 16.09 10.40
N ARG A 397 -12.53 16.84 9.66
CA ARG A 397 -12.72 18.29 9.83
C ARG A 397 -13.25 18.67 11.20
N GLY A 398 -14.00 17.79 11.87
CA GLY A 398 -14.47 17.98 13.24
C GLY A 398 -13.36 17.92 14.28
N GLY A 399 -12.20 17.37 13.97
CA GLY A 399 -10.97 17.47 14.74
C GLY A 399 -10.23 18.75 14.36
N ARG A 400 -10.34 19.82 15.18
CA ARG A 400 -9.60 21.07 14.89
C ARG A 400 -8.09 20.81 14.95
N ALA A 401 -7.34 21.40 14.03
CA ALA A 401 -5.91 21.58 14.18
C ALA A 401 -5.63 22.34 15.49
N MET A 402 -4.70 21.85 16.29
CA MET A 402 -4.18 22.60 17.46
C MET A 402 -3.03 23.49 17.00
#